data_939141cfde22899efa277c5890ff75f0
#
_entry.id   939141cfde22899efa277c5890ff75f0
#
_cell.length_a   1.000
_cell.length_b   1.000
_cell.length_c   1.000
_cell.angle_alpha   90.00
_cell.angle_beta   90.00
_cell.angle_gamma   90.00
#
_symmetry.space_group_name_H-M   'P 1'
#
loop_
_entity.id
_entity.type
_entity.pdbx_description
1 polymer ?
#
loop_
_entity_poly.entity_id
_entity_poly.type
_entity_poly.pdbx_seq_one_letter_code
_entity_poly.pdbx_strand_id
1 'polypeptide(L)'
;MSSKKLFKFATEVTPDNIEDVMQQAIALELATIPTYLSTYYSINRAQDQDKLYAKLHAQLSESGKRSADEVNRLAQELKVDILVYSNKAAALVMSVVIEEMLHLALSCNVKQAVCQVAPDLMAIGKVLDFP
;
A
#
# COMPACT_ATOMS: atom_id res chain seq x y z
N MET A 1 -31.89 7.74 -9.89
CA MET A 1 -30.59 7.02 -9.81
C MET A 1 -29.49 7.97 -10.21
N SER A 2 -28.76 8.49 -9.25
CA SER A 2 -27.65 9.44 -9.52
C SER A 2 -26.48 8.66 -10.10
N SER A 3 -26.10 8.96 -11.33
CA SER A 3 -24.92 8.42 -11.99
C SER A 3 -23.69 8.83 -11.17
N LYS A 4 -23.05 7.86 -10.51
CA LYS A 4 -21.75 8.05 -9.87
C LYS A 4 -20.77 8.56 -10.94
N LYS A 5 -20.32 9.79 -10.82
CA LYS A 5 -19.26 10.33 -11.66
C LYS A 5 -17.96 9.62 -11.23
N LEU A 6 -17.62 8.53 -11.90
CA LEU A 6 -16.25 8.04 -11.90
C LEU A 6 -15.32 9.18 -12.37
N PHE A 7 -14.11 9.22 -11.81
CA PHE A 7 -13.07 10.16 -12.25
C PHE A 7 -13.01 10.21 -13.77
N LYS A 8 -13.36 11.36 -14.34
CA LYS A 8 -13.06 11.67 -15.74
C LYS A 8 -11.81 12.51 -15.72
N PHE A 9 -10.66 11.89 -15.92
CA PHE A 9 -9.47 12.64 -16.25
C PHE A 9 -9.74 13.41 -17.55
N ALA A 10 -9.44 14.70 -17.54
CA ALA A 10 -9.46 15.50 -18.75
C ALA A 10 -8.44 14.90 -19.73
N THR A 11 -8.83 14.68 -20.98
CA THR A 11 -7.93 14.16 -22.02
C THR A 11 -6.90 15.20 -22.43
N GLU A 12 -7.15 16.47 -22.12
CA GLU A 12 -6.27 17.60 -22.38
C GLU A 12 -6.30 18.57 -21.20
N VAL A 13 -5.12 19.01 -20.77
CA VAL A 13 -4.96 20.02 -19.72
C VAL A 13 -4.89 21.39 -20.37
N THR A 14 -5.79 22.28 -19.97
CA THR A 14 -5.89 23.65 -20.46
C THR A 14 -5.83 24.65 -19.30
N PRO A 15 -5.55 25.91 -19.53
CA PRO A 15 -5.62 26.92 -18.47
C PRO A 15 -6.97 26.99 -17.74
N ASP A 16 -8.07 26.63 -18.41
CA ASP A 16 -9.41 26.70 -17.84
C ASP A 16 -9.76 25.54 -16.94
N ASN A 17 -9.07 24.38 -17.07
CA ASN A 17 -9.34 23.18 -16.29
C ASN A 17 -8.18 22.72 -15.39
N ILE A 18 -7.03 23.40 -15.42
CA ILE A 18 -5.82 22.98 -14.71
C ILE A 18 -6.04 22.91 -13.19
N GLU A 19 -6.83 23.81 -12.63
CA GLU A 19 -7.13 23.79 -11.20
C GLU A 19 -7.87 22.52 -10.80
N ASP A 20 -8.90 22.13 -11.55
CA ASP A 20 -9.67 20.91 -11.30
C ASP A 20 -8.83 19.66 -11.51
N VAL A 21 -7.99 19.63 -12.55
CA VAL A 21 -7.08 18.51 -12.82
C VAL A 21 -6.08 18.33 -11.68
N MET A 22 -5.49 19.42 -11.22
CA MET A 22 -4.55 19.37 -10.08
C MET A 22 -5.24 18.94 -8.78
N GLN A 23 -6.48 19.41 -8.54
CA GLN A 23 -7.24 18.98 -7.36
C GLN A 23 -7.60 17.49 -7.42
N GLN A 24 -7.91 16.94 -8.60
CA GLN A 24 -8.16 15.51 -8.78
C GLN A 24 -6.88 14.68 -8.54
N ALA A 25 -5.73 15.15 -9.02
CA ALA A 25 -4.44 14.51 -8.77
C ALA A 25 -4.16 14.44 -7.25
N ILE A 26 -4.31 15.56 -6.53
CA ILE A 26 -4.15 15.63 -5.08
C ILE A 26 -5.09 14.65 -4.35
N ALA A 27 -6.35 14.58 -4.77
CA ALA A 27 -7.32 13.66 -4.18
C ALA A 27 -6.96 12.18 -4.41
N LEU A 28 -6.37 11.86 -5.58
CA LEU A 28 -5.88 10.52 -5.88
C LEU A 28 -4.71 10.13 -4.97
N GLU A 29 -3.69 10.99 -4.85
CA GLU A 29 -2.55 10.77 -3.97
C GLU A 29 -2.98 10.59 -2.50
N LEU A 30 -3.91 11.41 -2.03
CA LEU A 30 -4.49 11.27 -0.69
C LEU A 30 -5.22 9.94 -0.49
N ALA A 31 -5.84 9.38 -1.53
CA ALA A 31 -6.57 8.11 -1.44
C ALA A 31 -5.64 6.90 -1.43
N THR A 32 -4.47 6.98 -2.06
CA THR A 32 -3.51 5.86 -2.14
C THR A 32 -2.76 5.64 -0.83
N ILE A 33 -2.40 6.71 -0.11
CA ILE A 33 -1.60 6.64 1.12
C ILE A 33 -2.24 5.73 2.19
N PRO A 34 -3.53 5.89 2.60
CA PRO A 34 -4.16 5.00 3.56
C PRO A 34 -4.21 3.55 3.12
N THR A 35 -4.37 3.29 1.82
CA THR A 35 -4.42 1.95 1.24
C THR A 35 -3.07 1.25 1.40
N TYR A 36 -1.98 1.91 1.06
CA TYR A 36 -0.63 1.36 1.24
C TYR A 36 -0.26 1.21 2.72
N LEU A 37 -0.64 2.16 3.58
CA LEU A 37 -0.44 2.04 5.02
C LEU A 37 -1.20 0.85 5.61
N SER A 38 -2.45 0.62 5.19
CA SER A 38 -3.22 -0.56 5.59
C SER A 38 -2.51 -1.84 5.19
N THR A 39 -2.00 -1.92 3.97
CA THR A 39 -1.21 -3.06 3.50
C THR A 39 0.06 -3.25 4.33
N TYR A 40 0.80 -2.18 4.60
CA TYR A 40 2.01 -2.23 5.43
C TYR A 40 1.74 -2.78 6.83
N TYR A 41 0.68 -2.31 7.50
CA TYR A 41 0.31 -2.77 8.84
C TYR A 41 -0.30 -4.17 8.85
N SER A 42 -0.79 -4.66 7.71
CA SER A 42 -1.29 -6.04 7.58
C SER A 42 -0.17 -7.08 7.47
N ILE A 43 1.06 -6.67 7.14
CA ILE A 43 2.21 -7.57 7.07
C ILE A 43 2.67 -7.89 8.49
N ASN A 44 2.53 -9.15 8.90
CA ASN A 44 3.00 -9.60 10.22
C ASN A 44 4.53 -9.71 10.22
N ARG A 45 5.20 -8.70 10.78
CA ARG A 45 6.67 -8.63 10.93
C ARG A 45 7.15 -9.07 12.31
N ALA A 46 6.26 -9.08 13.30
CA ALA A 46 6.55 -9.44 14.68
C ALA A 46 6.06 -10.88 14.98
N GLN A 47 6.33 -11.81 14.06
CA GLN A 47 5.95 -13.21 14.27
C GLN A 47 6.76 -13.81 15.41
N ASP A 48 6.06 -14.56 16.27
CA ASP A 48 6.66 -15.43 17.26
C ASP A 48 7.38 -16.56 16.50
N GLN A 49 8.71 -16.55 16.55
CA GLN A 49 9.54 -17.45 15.77
C GLN A 49 9.37 -18.92 16.17
N ASP A 50 9.10 -19.18 17.46
CA ASP A 50 8.93 -20.55 17.96
C ASP A 50 7.58 -21.11 17.51
N LYS A 51 6.53 -20.30 17.56
CA LYS A 51 5.20 -20.69 17.03
C LYS A 51 5.22 -20.88 15.52
N LEU A 52 5.92 -20.02 14.79
CA LEU A 52 6.08 -20.16 13.34
C LEU A 52 6.79 -21.47 13.00
N TYR A 53 7.93 -21.75 13.69
CA TYR A 53 8.65 -22.99 13.50
C TYR A 53 7.79 -24.21 13.81
N ALA A 54 7.10 -24.22 14.95
CA ALA A 54 6.23 -25.33 15.35
C ALA A 54 5.12 -25.60 14.32
N LYS A 55 4.50 -24.52 13.79
CA LYS A 55 3.48 -24.64 12.75
C LYS A 55 4.04 -25.23 11.44
N LEU A 56 5.20 -24.74 10.99
CA LEU A 56 5.85 -25.25 9.78
C LEU A 56 6.27 -26.71 9.95
N HIS A 57 6.85 -27.05 11.11
CA HIS A 57 7.26 -28.41 11.43
C HIS A 57 6.06 -29.37 11.40
N ALA A 58 4.93 -28.99 12.02
CA ALA A 58 3.72 -29.80 12.02
C ALA A 58 3.21 -30.03 10.58
N GLN A 59 3.09 -28.98 9.76
CA GLN A 59 2.64 -29.08 8.38
C GLN A 59 3.54 -29.94 7.50
N LEU A 60 4.86 -29.83 7.67
CA LEU A 60 5.81 -30.66 6.92
C LEU A 60 5.79 -32.13 7.34
N SER A 61 5.51 -32.40 8.63
CA SER A 61 5.40 -33.76 9.19
C SER A 61 4.13 -34.48 8.73
N GLU A 62 3.03 -33.77 8.55
CA GLU A 62 1.73 -34.35 8.14
C GLU A 62 1.80 -35.11 6.82
N SER A 63 2.71 -34.73 5.93
CA SER A 63 2.86 -35.40 4.64
C SER A 63 3.40 -36.83 4.72
N GLY A 64 4.06 -37.19 5.81
CA GLY A 64 4.66 -38.51 6.09
C GLY A 64 5.75 -38.96 5.09
N LYS A 65 6.14 -38.08 4.15
CA LYS A 65 7.06 -38.40 3.05
C LYS A 65 8.52 -38.00 3.32
N ARG A 66 8.78 -37.35 4.46
CA ARG A 66 10.10 -36.79 4.79
C ARG A 66 10.64 -37.40 6.07
N SER A 67 11.96 -37.49 6.17
CA SER A 67 12.63 -37.87 7.40
C SER A 67 12.53 -36.74 8.45
N ALA A 68 12.68 -37.06 9.72
CA ALA A 68 12.65 -36.06 10.81
C ALA A 68 13.72 -34.97 10.60
N ASP A 69 14.93 -35.36 10.18
CA ASP A 69 16.02 -34.42 9.93
C ASP A 69 15.72 -33.48 8.79
N GLU A 70 15.09 -33.97 7.72
CA GLU A 70 14.64 -33.16 6.58
C GLU A 70 13.54 -32.19 6.98
N VAL A 71 12.56 -32.61 7.79
CA VAL A 71 11.50 -31.76 8.33
C VAL A 71 12.09 -30.64 9.19
N ASN A 72 13.01 -30.95 10.08
CA ASN A 72 13.67 -29.97 10.95
C ASN A 72 14.43 -28.93 10.12
N ARG A 73 15.23 -29.37 9.15
CA ARG A 73 15.99 -28.48 8.27
C ARG A 73 15.08 -27.55 7.46
N LEU A 74 14.07 -28.10 6.80
CA LEU A 74 13.13 -27.33 5.98
C LEU A 74 12.29 -26.36 6.82
N ALA A 75 11.82 -26.77 8.00
CA ALA A 75 11.08 -25.88 8.89
C ALA A 75 11.92 -24.67 9.31
N GLN A 76 13.22 -24.88 9.58
CA GLN A 76 14.13 -23.81 9.95
C GLN A 76 14.42 -22.87 8.75
N GLU A 77 14.67 -23.41 7.56
CA GLU A 77 14.90 -22.65 6.34
C GLU A 77 13.68 -21.79 6.00
N LEU A 78 12.48 -22.40 5.93
CA LEU A 78 11.24 -21.70 5.65
C LEU A 78 10.90 -20.61 6.67
N LYS A 79 11.19 -20.86 7.98
CA LYS A 79 11.02 -19.84 9.02
C LYS A 79 11.86 -18.60 8.71
N VAL A 80 13.12 -18.78 8.38
CA VAL A 80 14.03 -17.67 8.05
C VAL A 80 13.55 -16.94 6.79
N ASP A 81 13.20 -17.68 5.74
CA ASP A 81 12.72 -17.11 4.47
C ASP A 81 11.45 -16.29 4.66
N ILE A 82 10.46 -16.79 5.42
CA ILE A 82 9.23 -16.06 5.71
C ILE A 82 9.51 -14.76 6.45
N LEU A 83 10.39 -14.77 7.47
CA LEU A 83 10.74 -13.56 8.21
C LEU A 83 11.47 -12.53 7.35
N VAL A 84 12.42 -12.97 6.55
CA VAL A 84 13.17 -12.11 5.63
C VAL A 84 12.24 -11.52 4.56
N TYR A 85 11.36 -12.35 3.99
CA TYR A 85 10.42 -11.93 2.97
C TYR A 85 9.40 -10.91 3.52
N SER A 86 8.84 -11.16 4.70
CA SER A 86 7.89 -10.24 5.35
C SER A 86 8.51 -8.86 5.60
N ASN A 87 9.77 -8.82 6.07
CA ASN A 87 10.46 -7.55 6.28
C ASN A 87 10.77 -6.81 4.97
N LYS A 88 11.20 -7.53 3.92
CA LYS A 88 11.44 -6.95 2.60
C LYS A 88 10.15 -6.42 1.98
N ALA A 89 9.06 -7.18 2.05
CA ALA A 89 7.77 -6.76 1.53
C ALA A 89 7.27 -5.49 2.24
N ALA A 90 7.38 -5.44 3.57
CA ALA A 90 7.02 -4.25 4.34
C ALA A 90 7.87 -3.04 3.97
N ALA A 91 9.18 -3.21 3.78
CA ALA A 91 10.07 -2.13 3.37
C ALA A 91 9.71 -1.58 1.98
N LEU A 92 9.36 -2.45 1.03
CA LEU A 92 8.91 -2.04 -0.31
C LEU A 92 7.58 -1.28 -0.25
N VAL A 93 6.61 -1.75 0.53
CA VAL A 93 5.33 -1.04 0.69
C VAL A 93 5.55 0.33 1.34
N MET A 94 6.43 0.42 2.36
CA MET A 94 6.73 1.70 3.01
C MET A 94 7.45 2.67 2.05
N SER A 95 8.31 2.20 1.16
CA SER A 95 8.95 3.08 0.15
C SER A 95 7.91 3.70 -0.78
N VAL A 96 6.89 2.93 -1.20
CA VAL A 96 5.77 3.46 -1.98
C VAL A 96 4.99 4.51 -1.18
N VAL A 97 4.70 4.28 0.10
CA VAL A 97 4.03 5.29 0.95
C VAL A 97 4.79 6.61 0.97
N ILE A 98 6.12 6.55 1.09
CA ILE A 98 6.98 7.74 1.09
C ILE A 98 6.93 8.45 -0.27
N GLU A 99 6.95 7.71 -1.38
CA GLU A 99 6.83 8.25 -2.73
C GLU A 99 5.48 8.94 -2.94
N GLU A 100 4.36 8.31 -2.52
CA GLU A 100 3.02 8.92 -2.60
C GLU A 100 2.92 10.21 -1.76
N MET A 101 3.53 10.25 -0.57
CA MET A 101 3.61 11.48 0.22
C MET A 101 4.39 12.59 -0.49
N LEU A 102 5.46 12.24 -1.20
CA LEU A 102 6.24 13.18 -2.00
C LEU A 102 5.43 13.68 -3.21
N HIS A 103 4.73 12.80 -3.91
CA HIS A 103 3.85 13.15 -5.02
C HIS A 103 2.73 14.10 -4.56
N LEU A 104 2.12 13.81 -3.41
CA LEU A 104 1.13 14.69 -2.80
C LEU A 104 1.71 16.09 -2.54
N ALA A 105 2.88 16.18 -1.92
CA ALA A 105 3.54 17.45 -1.63
C ALA A 105 3.86 18.22 -2.91
N LEU A 106 4.37 17.55 -3.94
CA LEU A 106 4.67 18.15 -5.24
C LEU A 106 3.38 18.65 -5.93
N SER A 107 2.33 17.85 -5.95
CA SER A 107 1.04 18.20 -6.55
C SER A 107 0.42 19.42 -5.85
N CYS A 108 0.48 19.48 -4.52
CA CYS A 108 0.03 20.63 -3.74
C CYS A 108 0.83 21.90 -4.07
N ASN A 109 2.15 21.80 -4.14
CA ASN A 109 3.03 22.92 -4.45
C ASN A 109 2.80 23.43 -5.90
N VAL A 110 2.65 22.51 -6.85
CA VAL A 110 2.36 22.87 -8.25
C VAL A 110 0.99 23.57 -8.34
N LYS A 111 -0.05 23.03 -7.71
CA LYS A 111 -1.37 23.68 -7.67
C LYS A 111 -1.28 25.09 -7.11
N GLN A 112 -0.62 25.26 -5.97
CA GLN A 112 -0.45 26.56 -5.33
C GLN A 112 0.33 27.55 -6.21
N ALA A 113 1.37 27.08 -6.89
CA ALA A 113 2.21 27.92 -7.75
C ALA A 113 1.50 28.35 -9.03
N VAL A 114 0.75 27.43 -9.65
CA VAL A 114 0.11 27.68 -10.98
C VAL A 114 -1.26 28.31 -10.83
N CYS A 115 -2.08 27.82 -9.92
CA CYS A 115 -3.47 28.26 -9.77
C CYS A 115 -3.63 29.35 -8.70
N GLN A 116 -2.62 29.55 -7.84
CA GLN A 116 -2.66 30.46 -6.67
C GLN A 116 -3.83 30.15 -5.70
N VAL A 117 -4.31 28.91 -5.72
CA VAL A 117 -5.40 28.40 -4.89
C VAL A 117 -4.88 27.28 -4.02
N ALA A 118 -5.22 27.34 -2.72
CA ALA A 118 -4.83 26.30 -1.78
C ALA A 118 -5.44 24.94 -2.14
N PRO A 119 -4.70 23.82 -1.99
CA PRO A 119 -5.24 22.48 -2.22
C PRO A 119 -6.33 22.16 -1.18
N ASP A 120 -7.42 21.52 -1.62
CA ASP A 120 -8.45 20.99 -0.74
C ASP A 120 -8.07 19.57 -0.30
N LEU A 121 -7.46 19.46 0.89
CA LEU A 121 -7.06 18.17 1.48
C LEU A 121 -8.24 17.42 2.11
N MET A 122 -9.41 18.05 2.23
CA MET A 122 -10.62 17.40 2.75
C MET A 122 -11.49 16.78 1.66
N ALA A 123 -11.12 16.95 0.40
CA ALA A 123 -11.85 16.40 -0.74
C ALA A 123 -11.83 14.86 -0.80
N ILE A 124 -10.97 14.21 -0.01
CA ILE A 124 -10.84 12.75 0.05
C ILE A 124 -12.17 12.05 0.36
N GLY A 125 -13.01 12.65 1.21
CA GLY A 125 -14.34 12.11 1.54
C GLY A 125 -15.32 12.09 0.34
N LYS A 126 -15.01 12.81 -0.73
CA LYS A 126 -15.81 12.80 -1.97
C LYS A 126 -15.32 11.74 -2.97
N VAL A 127 -14.10 11.24 -2.77
CA VAL A 127 -13.44 10.25 -3.63
C VAL A 127 -13.62 8.84 -3.09
N LEU A 128 -13.52 8.69 -1.77
CA LEU A 128 -13.68 7.42 -1.07
C LEU A 128 -15.15 7.25 -0.64
N ASP A 129 -16.03 7.04 -1.61
CA ASP A 129 -17.39 6.58 -1.34
C ASP A 129 -17.30 5.07 -1.08
N PHE A 130 -16.93 4.69 0.14
CA PHE A 130 -16.98 3.30 0.57
C PHE A 130 -18.45 2.90 0.73
N PRO A 131 -18.85 1.70 0.22
CA PRO A 131 -20.20 1.16 0.40
C PRO A 131 -20.48 0.84 1.87
#